data_dae3c31376006397e3d4aec5077e65d1
#
_entry.id   dae3c31376006397e3d4aec5077e65d1
#
_cell.length_a   1.000
_cell.length_b   1.000
_cell.length_c   1.000
_cell.angle_alpha   90.00
_cell.angle_beta   90.00
_cell.angle_gamma   90.00
#
_symmetry.space_group_name_H-M   'P 1'
#
loop_
_entity.id
_entity.type
_entity.pdbx_description
1 polymer ?
#
loop_
_entity_poly.entity_id
_entity_poly.type
_entity_poly.pdbx_seq_one_letter_code
_entity_poly.pdbx_strand_id
1 'polypeptide(L)'
;MSKDNYISTDQIKDFVKTSPDYYIHEFERINSASKFVLSFNLFAFIFGSVWFGIRNIWNWALAFLIIETFAIVQIVRGFFGNISSEAYIKIDKIQSTIDFREKQLQAAIESNSDKIEMFRRTIKSLEDSIGGYLQEAQNIEASGVAIAISGIIVFVLVRLLQGLLANSILEKKFSEWLSNKLISPGMELKNYLLSISFSLIIIVFSTIHYSFPNLVALFADFPTHPDIRLASIDGVEKAFDYAVIKGDVLFSAITYGIRTVLDSLEMLFVRTPWIVVISSIVLMTGLSAGPRAALYSLAFLAYMGFLGFWVKAMTTLALLGTAAILSISIGIPLGIYCATRPRFYSFIRPIMDFMQTMPAFVFMIPVIAFFGTGKVSAVIITMIFGGTPVVRLTVLGLKGVPETIREAAIAYGGSKWYLLTKVDLPLAMPTILAGVNQTVMLSLAMVVVASLIGAKGLGQDVLEALQYANVGQGILAGIAILFCALILDRIIQGRKKD
;
A
#
# COMPACT_ATOMS: atom_id res chain seq x y z
N MET A 1 1.56 -23.91 40.18
CA MET A 1 2.77 -23.17 40.60
C MET A 1 2.30 -22.11 41.58
N SER A 2 2.64 -22.27 42.85
CA SER A 2 2.19 -21.44 43.97
C SER A 2 2.75 -20.02 43.87
N LYS A 3 1.85 -19.03 44.02
CA LYS A 3 2.13 -17.59 43.99
C LYS A 3 2.69 -17.09 45.34
N ASP A 4 3.73 -17.69 45.83
CA ASP A 4 4.41 -17.20 47.04
C ASP A 4 5.76 -16.54 46.70
N ASN A 5 5.73 -15.56 45.79
CA ASN A 5 6.79 -14.56 45.71
C ASN A 5 6.33 -13.36 46.54
N TYR A 6 6.75 -13.28 47.80
CA TYR A 6 6.70 -12.06 48.59
C TYR A 6 7.42 -10.95 47.82
N ILE A 7 6.64 -10.08 47.17
CA ILE A 7 7.16 -8.88 46.54
C ILE A 7 7.77 -8.06 47.66
N SER A 8 9.09 -7.86 47.67
CA SER A 8 9.74 -7.08 48.75
C SER A 8 9.28 -5.64 48.65
N THR A 9 8.87 -5.06 49.76
CA THR A 9 8.47 -3.65 49.85
C THR A 9 9.55 -2.72 49.30
N ASP A 10 10.82 -3.10 49.40
CA ASP A 10 11.95 -2.34 48.87
C ASP A 10 11.98 -2.30 47.34
N GLN A 11 11.57 -3.39 46.65
CA GLN A 11 11.48 -3.39 45.19
C GLN A 11 10.38 -2.47 44.68
N ILE A 12 9.24 -2.37 45.37
CA ILE A 12 8.19 -1.40 45.05
C ILE A 12 8.69 0.03 45.22
N LYS A 13 9.39 0.33 46.34
CA LYS A 13 10.00 1.64 46.57
C LYS A 13 10.96 2.08 45.47
N ASP A 14 11.83 1.16 45.03
CA ASP A 14 12.80 1.42 43.97
C ASP A 14 12.10 1.69 42.61
N PHE A 15 11.00 1.02 42.35
CA PHE A 15 10.27 1.18 41.11
C PHE A 15 9.41 2.46 41.11
N VAL A 16 8.60 2.70 42.14
CA VAL A 16 7.64 3.80 42.12
C VAL A 16 8.26 5.16 42.43
N LYS A 17 9.34 5.21 43.20
CA LYS A 17 10.11 6.41 43.62
C LYS A 17 9.31 7.48 44.38
N THR A 18 8.00 7.53 44.22
CA THR A 18 7.11 8.52 44.87
C THR A 18 5.93 7.85 45.53
N SER A 19 5.54 8.28 46.72
CA SER A 19 4.40 7.75 47.51
C SER A 19 4.41 6.22 47.65
N PRO A 20 5.51 5.60 48.06
CA PRO A 20 5.67 4.16 48.06
C PRO A 20 4.60 3.44 48.89
N ASP A 21 4.23 3.95 50.02
CA ASP A 21 3.24 3.33 50.93
C ASP A 21 1.86 3.20 50.27
N TYR A 22 1.46 4.19 49.46
CA TYR A 22 0.23 4.12 48.68
C TYR A 22 0.29 2.97 47.67
N TYR A 23 1.37 2.86 46.91
CA TYR A 23 1.49 1.82 45.87
C TYR A 23 1.70 0.42 46.46
N ILE A 24 2.33 0.26 47.58
CA ILE A 24 2.45 -1.02 48.27
C ILE A 24 1.06 -1.56 48.56
N HIS A 25 0.22 -0.75 49.21
CA HIS A 25 -1.15 -1.13 49.54
C HIS A 25 -2.02 -1.42 48.29
N GLU A 26 -1.92 -0.59 47.25
CA GLU A 26 -2.71 -0.78 46.04
C GLU A 26 -2.25 -2.01 45.19
N PHE A 27 -0.95 -2.27 45.11
CA PHE A 27 -0.41 -3.44 44.40
C PHE A 27 -0.75 -4.73 45.14
N GLU A 28 -0.69 -4.78 46.45
CA GLU A 28 -1.15 -5.91 47.24
C GLU A 28 -2.65 -6.18 47.03
N ARG A 29 -3.47 -5.11 47.03
CA ARG A 29 -4.91 -5.21 46.78
C ARG A 29 -5.24 -5.70 45.40
N ILE A 30 -4.50 -5.26 44.39
CA ILE A 30 -4.69 -5.73 42.97
C ILE A 30 -4.24 -7.18 42.82
N ASN A 31 -3.11 -7.58 43.40
CA ASN A 31 -2.55 -8.92 43.28
C ASN A 31 -3.31 -9.99 44.07
N SER A 32 -3.92 -9.61 45.19
CA SER A 32 -4.75 -10.54 46.00
C SER A 32 -6.10 -10.85 45.40
N ALA A 33 -6.56 -10.04 44.45
CA ALA A 33 -7.88 -10.20 43.84
C ALA A 33 -7.87 -11.09 42.62
N SER A 34 -8.85 -11.97 42.48
CA SER A 34 -9.08 -12.80 41.32
C SER A 34 -9.78 -12.09 40.14
N LYS A 35 -10.31 -10.90 40.38
CA LYS A 35 -11.04 -10.06 39.43
C LYS A 35 -10.46 -8.65 39.42
N PHE A 36 -10.83 -7.85 38.39
CA PHE A 36 -10.43 -6.45 38.29
C PHE A 36 -10.87 -5.67 39.55
N VAL A 37 -9.92 -4.99 40.18
CA VAL A 37 -10.15 -4.18 41.35
C VAL A 37 -10.22 -2.72 40.95
N LEU A 38 -11.30 -2.04 41.31
CA LEU A 38 -11.43 -0.62 41.17
C LEU A 38 -10.46 0.08 42.15
N SER A 39 -9.46 0.72 41.60
CA SER A 39 -8.43 1.50 42.32
C SER A 39 -8.34 2.86 41.66
N PHE A 40 -8.33 3.92 42.43
CA PHE A 40 -8.34 5.30 41.92
C PHE A 40 -7.05 6.00 42.23
N ASN A 41 -6.35 6.45 41.19
CA ASN A 41 -5.12 7.24 41.31
C ASN A 41 -5.41 8.71 41.05
N LEU A 42 -5.39 9.51 42.12
CA LEU A 42 -5.68 10.94 42.05
C LEU A 42 -4.68 11.70 41.13
N PHE A 43 -3.41 11.34 41.18
CA PHE A 43 -2.39 12.00 40.36
C PHE A 43 -2.58 11.68 38.87
N ALA A 44 -2.94 10.45 38.53
CA ALA A 44 -3.26 10.08 37.15
C ALA A 44 -4.55 10.79 36.66
N PHE A 45 -5.53 10.97 37.51
CA PHE A 45 -6.73 11.76 37.22
C PHE A 45 -6.41 13.23 36.95
N ILE A 46 -5.55 13.87 37.77
CA ILE A 46 -5.20 15.28 37.61
C ILE A 46 -4.28 15.51 36.42
N PHE A 47 -3.19 14.75 36.31
CA PHE A 47 -2.16 14.94 35.28
C PHE A 47 -2.41 14.19 33.95
N GLY A 48 -3.34 13.26 33.96
CA GLY A 48 -3.79 12.56 32.76
C GLY A 48 -2.68 11.83 31.98
N SER A 49 -2.67 12.03 30.66
CA SER A 49 -1.69 11.42 29.75
C SER A 49 -0.23 11.69 30.15
N VAL A 50 0.05 12.88 30.73
CA VAL A 50 1.38 13.24 31.19
C VAL A 50 1.85 12.31 32.32
N TRP A 51 0.97 11.90 33.26
CA TRP A 51 1.31 10.97 34.32
C TRP A 51 1.81 9.62 33.75
N PHE A 52 1.13 9.07 32.70
CA PHE A 52 1.54 7.83 32.04
C PHE A 52 2.88 7.98 31.31
N GLY A 53 3.12 9.11 30.66
CA GLY A 53 4.37 9.41 29.98
C GLY A 53 5.56 9.52 30.95
N ILE A 54 5.38 10.21 32.08
CA ILE A 54 6.40 10.33 33.17
C ILE A 54 6.77 8.94 33.71
N ARG A 55 5.78 8.03 33.80
CA ARG A 55 5.97 6.63 34.21
C ARG A 55 6.52 5.75 33.09
N ASN A 56 6.89 6.33 31.91
CA ASN A 56 7.38 5.62 30.75
C ASN A 56 6.38 4.56 30.19
N ILE A 57 5.09 4.86 30.26
CA ILE A 57 3.96 4.04 29.77
C ILE A 57 3.41 4.70 28.51
N TRP A 58 4.24 4.82 27.47
CA TRP A 58 3.96 5.62 26.29
C TRP A 58 2.75 5.17 25.49
N ASN A 59 2.47 3.87 25.43
CA ASN A 59 1.31 3.35 24.68
C ASN A 59 -0.01 3.93 25.22
N TRP A 60 -0.17 3.96 26.57
CA TRP A 60 -1.33 4.54 27.22
C TRP A 60 -1.27 6.07 27.26
N ALA A 61 -0.09 6.63 27.42
CA ALA A 61 0.10 8.08 27.39
C ALA A 61 -0.38 8.66 26.06
N LEU A 62 0.04 8.08 24.92
CA LEU A 62 -0.35 8.53 23.59
C LEU A 62 -1.84 8.33 23.31
N ALA A 63 -2.40 7.17 23.67
CA ALA A 63 -3.82 6.89 23.49
C ALA A 63 -4.70 7.91 24.25
N PHE A 64 -4.37 8.15 25.51
CA PHE A 64 -5.10 9.15 26.31
C PHE A 64 -4.85 10.59 25.84
N LEU A 65 -3.63 10.93 25.41
CA LEU A 65 -3.32 12.26 24.88
C LEU A 65 -4.17 12.62 23.66
N ILE A 66 -4.41 11.66 22.76
CA ILE A 66 -5.28 11.87 21.60
C ILE A 66 -6.70 12.24 22.05
N ILE A 67 -7.27 11.49 23.00
CA ILE A 67 -8.64 11.72 23.48
C ILE A 67 -8.72 13.04 24.27
N GLU A 68 -7.72 13.34 25.10
CA GLU A 68 -7.63 14.61 25.84
C GLU A 68 -7.53 15.80 24.89
N THR A 69 -6.66 15.70 23.88
CA THR A 69 -6.50 16.74 22.87
C THR A 69 -7.81 16.98 22.12
N PHE A 70 -8.48 15.91 21.68
CA PHE A 70 -9.79 16.01 21.07
C PHE A 70 -10.79 16.72 21.96
N ALA A 71 -10.88 16.34 23.25
CA ALA A 71 -11.80 16.94 24.20
C ALA A 71 -11.50 18.44 24.42
N ILE A 72 -10.23 18.81 24.61
CA ILE A 72 -9.80 20.20 24.77
C ILE A 72 -10.10 21.03 23.53
N VAL A 73 -9.83 20.49 22.34
CA VAL A 73 -10.17 21.13 21.05
C VAL A 73 -11.68 21.41 20.97
N GLN A 74 -12.53 20.44 21.31
CA GLN A 74 -13.98 20.64 21.30
C GLN A 74 -14.44 21.71 22.29
N ILE A 75 -13.85 21.75 23.50
CA ILE A 75 -14.15 22.78 24.51
C ILE A 75 -13.78 24.17 23.98
N VAL A 76 -12.54 24.33 23.51
CA VAL A 76 -12.05 25.65 23.05
C VAL A 76 -12.76 26.06 21.76
N ARG A 77 -12.94 25.14 20.81
CA ARG A 77 -13.67 25.39 19.55
C ARG A 77 -15.12 25.81 19.83
N GLY A 78 -15.80 25.15 20.78
CA GLY A 78 -17.19 25.42 21.07
C GLY A 78 -17.43 26.74 21.79
N PHE A 79 -16.49 27.20 22.65
CA PHE A 79 -16.65 28.48 23.38
C PHE A 79 -15.96 29.67 22.71
N PHE A 80 -14.84 29.46 22.04
CA PHE A 80 -13.96 30.53 21.58
C PHE A 80 -13.59 30.40 20.10
N GLY A 81 -13.83 29.25 19.50
CA GLY A 81 -13.43 28.97 18.12
C GLY A 81 -14.36 29.58 17.10
N ASN A 82 -13.84 29.87 15.93
CA ASN A 82 -14.61 30.30 14.78
C ASN A 82 -15.14 29.08 14.03
N ILE A 83 -16.22 28.46 14.57
CA ILE A 83 -16.77 27.18 14.05
C ILE A 83 -17.38 27.31 12.65
N SER A 84 -17.87 28.50 12.30
CA SER A 84 -18.50 28.80 11.03
C SER A 84 -17.53 29.28 9.94
N SER A 85 -16.23 29.36 10.25
CA SER A 85 -15.21 29.90 9.32
C SER A 85 -15.18 29.21 7.96
N GLU A 86 -15.34 27.87 7.90
CA GLU A 86 -15.39 27.14 6.63
C GLU A 86 -16.60 27.53 5.76
N ALA A 87 -17.76 27.75 6.39
CA ALA A 87 -18.95 28.20 5.69
C ALA A 87 -18.75 29.60 5.12
N TYR A 88 -18.17 30.53 5.91
CA TYR A 88 -17.86 31.88 5.45
C TYR A 88 -16.79 31.89 4.34
N ILE A 89 -15.77 31.02 4.37
CA ILE A 89 -14.78 30.88 3.28
C ILE A 89 -15.46 30.40 1.99
N LYS A 90 -16.43 29.47 2.09
CA LYS A 90 -17.20 29.03 0.93
C LYS A 90 -18.06 30.15 0.38
N ILE A 91 -18.72 30.94 1.24
CA ILE A 91 -19.51 32.11 0.87
C ILE A 91 -18.64 33.12 0.11
N ASP A 92 -17.44 33.45 0.61
CA ASP A 92 -16.52 34.39 -0.03
C ASP A 92 -16.06 33.93 -1.42
N LYS A 93 -15.78 32.63 -1.56
CA LYS A 93 -15.47 32.02 -2.88
C LYS A 93 -16.63 32.08 -3.86
N ILE A 94 -17.85 31.85 -3.38
CA ILE A 94 -19.06 31.95 -4.22
C ILE A 94 -19.30 33.41 -4.59
N GLN A 95 -19.13 34.34 -3.65
CA GLN A 95 -19.26 35.77 -3.91
C GLN A 95 -18.28 36.25 -4.98
N SER A 96 -17.01 35.87 -4.90
CA SER A 96 -16.02 36.19 -5.93
C SER A 96 -16.39 35.61 -7.31
N THR A 97 -17.07 34.46 -7.33
CA THR A 97 -17.55 33.85 -8.56
C THR A 97 -18.77 34.62 -9.11
N ILE A 98 -19.68 35.11 -8.25
CA ILE A 98 -20.78 35.94 -8.61
C ILE A 98 -20.28 37.25 -9.25
N ASP A 99 -19.34 37.94 -8.59
CA ASP A 99 -18.74 39.20 -9.12
C ASP A 99 -18.11 39.00 -10.49
N PHE A 100 -17.48 37.85 -10.73
CA PHE A 100 -16.93 37.50 -12.04
C PHE A 100 -18.05 37.27 -13.09
N ARG A 101 -19.13 36.56 -12.68
CA ARG A 101 -20.29 36.30 -13.59
C ARG A 101 -21.09 37.55 -13.87
N GLU A 102 -21.19 38.48 -12.92
CA GLU A 102 -21.84 39.79 -13.14
C GLU A 102 -21.10 40.62 -14.20
N LYS A 103 -19.74 40.64 -14.17
CA LYS A 103 -18.94 41.27 -15.22
C LYS A 103 -19.19 40.62 -16.58
N GLN A 104 -19.31 39.29 -16.64
CA GLN A 104 -19.64 38.58 -17.87
C GLN A 104 -21.09 38.90 -18.36
N LEU A 105 -22.03 39.02 -17.41
CA LEU A 105 -23.41 39.42 -17.72
C LEU A 105 -23.47 40.83 -18.31
N GLN A 106 -22.74 41.80 -17.73
CA GLN A 106 -22.65 43.16 -18.24
C GLN A 106 -22.12 43.21 -19.68
N ALA A 107 -21.01 42.50 -19.93
CA ALA A 107 -20.44 42.39 -21.28
C ALA A 107 -21.41 41.69 -22.27
N ALA A 108 -22.19 40.71 -21.82
CA ALA A 108 -23.16 40.02 -22.64
C ALA A 108 -24.38 40.95 -22.96
N ILE A 109 -24.78 41.82 -22.04
CA ILE A 109 -25.83 42.84 -22.26
C ILE A 109 -25.35 43.85 -23.28
N GLU A 110 -24.15 44.38 -23.19
CA GLU A 110 -23.56 45.32 -24.12
C GLU A 110 -23.43 44.75 -25.54
N SER A 111 -23.14 43.43 -25.66
CA SER A 111 -23.04 42.71 -26.94
C SER A 111 -24.35 42.11 -27.45
N ASN A 112 -25.49 42.30 -26.76
CA ASN A 112 -26.81 41.73 -27.05
C ASN A 112 -26.74 40.19 -27.31
N SER A 113 -26.03 39.47 -26.47
CA SER A 113 -25.76 38.04 -26.63
C SER A 113 -26.91 37.18 -26.09
N ASP A 114 -27.19 36.05 -26.75
CA ASP A 114 -28.16 35.04 -26.31
C ASP A 114 -27.88 34.40 -24.94
N LYS A 115 -26.68 34.67 -24.38
CA LYS A 115 -26.21 34.08 -23.10
C LYS A 115 -26.70 34.86 -21.86
N ILE A 116 -27.39 35.97 -22.01
CA ILE A 116 -27.85 36.83 -20.90
C ILE A 116 -28.68 36.03 -19.89
N GLU A 117 -29.65 35.26 -20.37
CA GLU A 117 -30.53 34.47 -19.51
C GLU A 117 -29.80 33.35 -18.76
N MET A 118 -28.81 32.75 -19.41
CA MET A 118 -27.93 31.73 -18.78
C MET A 118 -27.12 32.32 -17.62
N PHE A 119 -26.52 33.51 -17.81
CA PHE A 119 -25.77 34.16 -16.74
C PHE A 119 -26.65 34.57 -15.57
N ARG A 120 -27.84 35.10 -15.83
CA ARG A 120 -28.81 35.44 -14.78
C ARG A 120 -29.21 34.23 -13.94
N ARG A 121 -29.52 33.09 -14.59
CA ARG A 121 -29.86 31.84 -13.88
C ARG A 121 -28.71 31.34 -13.06
N THR A 122 -27.46 31.41 -13.58
CA THR A 122 -26.27 30.98 -12.86
C THR A 122 -26.01 31.86 -11.64
N ILE A 123 -26.14 33.21 -11.76
CA ILE A 123 -25.99 34.13 -10.63
C ILE A 123 -27.05 33.83 -9.57
N LYS A 124 -28.29 33.69 -9.94
CA LYS A 124 -29.39 33.38 -9.01
C LYS A 124 -29.14 32.05 -8.27
N SER A 125 -28.69 31.01 -8.96
CA SER A 125 -28.36 29.73 -8.34
C SER A 125 -27.20 29.84 -7.35
N LEU A 126 -26.22 30.70 -7.61
CA LEU A 126 -25.11 30.97 -6.72
C LEU A 126 -25.57 31.77 -5.48
N GLU A 127 -26.44 32.77 -5.66
CA GLU A 127 -27.06 33.50 -4.55
C GLU A 127 -27.91 32.62 -3.64
N ASP A 128 -28.72 31.72 -4.22
CA ASP A 128 -29.48 30.71 -3.47
C ASP A 128 -28.56 29.79 -2.66
N SER A 129 -27.39 29.45 -3.22
CA SER A 129 -26.37 28.66 -2.53
C SER A 129 -25.74 29.40 -1.34
N ILE A 130 -25.49 30.71 -1.48
CA ILE A 130 -25.04 31.58 -0.36
C ILE A 130 -26.05 31.55 0.77
N GLY A 131 -27.37 31.68 0.44
CA GLY A 131 -28.43 31.58 1.46
C GLY A 131 -28.37 30.27 2.25
N GLY A 132 -28.16 29.15 1.57
CA GLY A 132 -27.95 27.84 2.21
C GLY A 132 -26.73 27.78 3.16
N TYR A 133 -25.60 28.30 2.72
CA TYR A 133 -24.38 28.32 3.56
C TYR A 133 -24.49 29.32 4.73
N LEU A 134 -25.20 30.42 4.60
CA LEU A 134 -25.49 31.32 5.72
C LEU A 134 -26.36 30.64 6.78
N GLN A 135 -27.37 29.92 6.39
CA GLN A 135 -28.19 29.15 7.32
C GLN A 135 -27.40 28.02 8.00
N GLU A 136 -26.53 27.36 7.25
CA GLU A 136 -25.60 26.36 7.79
C GLU A 136 -24.64 26.99 8.83
N ALA A 137 -24.05 28.15 8.53
CA ALA A 137 -23.19 28.88 9.46
C ALA A 137 -23.89 29.23 10.76
N GLN A 138 -25.13 29.75 10.69
CA GLN A 138 -25.94 30.08 11.87
C GLN A 138 -26.27 28.84 12.71
N ASN A 139 -26.63 27.73 12.07
CA ASN A 139 -26.90 26.47 12.76
C ASN A 139 -25.64 25.91 13.45
N ILE A 140 -24.48 26.02 12.83
CA ILE A 140 -23.20 25.62 13.39
C ILE A 140 -22.86 26.50 14.60
N GLU A 141 -23.02 27.83 14.53
CA GLU A 141 -22.79 28.74 15.64
C GLU A 141 -23.72 28.43 16.82
N ALA A 142 -24.99 28.17 16.57
CA ALA A 142 -25.94 27.76 17.61
C ALA A 142 -25.55 26.43 18.30
N SER A 143 -24.84 25.56 17.60
CA SER A 143 -24.37 24.28 18.15
C SER A 143 -23.09 24.39 18.99
N GLY A 144 -22.43 25.55 19.03
CA GLY A 144 -21.14 25.74 19.70
C GLY A 144 -21.14 25.32 21.18
N VAL A 145 -22.18 25.72 21.92
CA VAL A 145 -22.32 25.35 23.34
C VAL A 145 -22.48 23.82 23.50
N ALA A 146 -23.22 23.17 22.61
CA ALA A 146 -23.39 21.71 22.66
C ALA A 146 -22.07 20.99 22.37
N ILE A 147 -21.26 21.51 21.45
CA ILE A 147 -19.91 21.01 21.14
C ILE A 147 -19.00 21.15 22.37
N ALA A 148 -19.00 22.31 23.00
CA ALA A 148 -18.21 22.53 24.23
C ALA A 148 -18.61 21.59 25.37
N ILE A 149 -19.92 21.42 25.60
CA ILE A 149 -20.45 20.50 26.62
C ILE A 149 -20.01 19.05 26.31
N SER A 150 -20.11 18.62 25.07
CA SER A 150 -19.63 17.28 24.66
C SER A 150 -18.14 17.09 24.93
N GLY A 151 -17.33 18.11 24.65
CA GLY A 151 -15.91 18.13 24.99
C GLY A 151 -15.63 18.01 26.48
N ILE A 152 -16.39 18.73 27.31
CA ILE A 152 -16.28 18.64 28.78
C ILE A 152 -16.62 17.23 29.27
N ILE A 153 -17.69 16.65 28.77
CA ILE A 153 -18.10 15.27 29.13
C ILE A 153 -16.98 14.28 28.79
N VAL A 154 -16.46 14.35 27.57
CA VAL A 154 -15.36 13.46 27.14
C VAL A 154 -14.10 13.68 27.99
N PHE A 155 -13.76 14.93 28.29
CA PHE A 155 -12.61 15.26 29.14
C PHE A 155 -12.73 14.67 30.56
N VAL A 156 -13.89 14.81 31.19
CA VAL A 156 -14.14 14.26 32.51
C VAL A 156 -14.11 12.72 32.47
N LEU A 157 -14.74 12.12 31.48
CA LEU A 157 -14.75 10.66 31.33
C LEU A 157 -13.35 10.08 31.13
N VAL A 158 -12.53 10.69 30.28
CA VAL A 158 -11.17 10.19 30.06
C VAL A 158 -10.30 10.37 31.31
N ARG A 159 -10.46 11.47 32.04
CA ARG A 159 -9.78 11.70 33.33
C ARG A 159 -10.17 10.65 34.38
N LEU A 160 -11.45 10.32 34.46
CA LEU A 160 -11.93 9.26 35.37
C LEU A 160 -11.34 7.89 34.97
N LEU A 161 -11.34 7.54 33.67
CA LEU A 161 -10.73 6.32 33.18
C LEU A 161 -9.24 6.24 33.50
N GLN A 162 -8.50 7.33 33.32
CA GLN A 162 -7.08 7.43 33.68
C GLN A 162 -6.86 7.17 35.16
N GLY A 163 -7.65 7.82 36.03
CA GLY A 163 -7.58 7.58 37.45
C GLY A 163 -7.86 6.13 37.85
N LEU A 164 -8.86 5.49 37.23
CA LEU A 164 -9.28 4.12 37.51
C LEU A 164 -8.30 3.06 37.00
N LEU A 165 -7.69 3.28 35.84
CA LEU A 165 -6.82 2.30 35.20
C LEU A 165 -5.34 2.42 35.59
N ALA A 166 -4.93 3.57 36.11
CA ALA A 166 -3.52 3.90 36.33
C ALA A 166 -2.78 2.89 37.21
N ASN A 167 -3.37 2.49 38.36
CA ASN A 167 -2.73 1.59 39.29
C ASN A 167 -2.58 0.18 38.73
N SER A 168 -3.60 -0.32 38.04
CA SER A 168 -3.56 -1.64 37.38
C SER A 168 -2.54 -1.69 36.23
N ILE A 169 -2.44 -0.62 35.44
CA ILE A 169 -1.48 -0.51 34.36
C ILE A 169 -0.04 -0.39 34.93
N LEU A 170 0.14 0.36 36.01
CA LEU A 170 1.43 0.51 36.64
C LEU A 170 1.90 -0.77 37.32
N GLU A 171 0.99 -1.49 37.97
CA GLU A 171 1.26 -2.79 38.57
C GLU A 171 1.71 -3.82 37.49
N LYS A 172 1.03 -3.88 36.36
CA LYS A 172 1.44 -4.72 35.24
C LYS A 172 2.87 -4.39 34.77
N LYS A 173 3.19 -3.10 34.64
CA LYS A 173 4.53 -2.67 34.28
C LYS A 173 5.56 -3.02 35.37
N PHE A 174 5.17 -2.95 36.63
CA PHE A 174 6.02 -3.38 37.73
C PHE A 174 6.33 -4.88 37.65
N SER A 175 5.35 -5.72 37.35
CA SER A 175 5.54 -7.15 37.15
C SER A 175 6.47 -7.46 35.96
N GLU A 176 6.38 -6.70 34.85
CA GLU A 176 7.31 -6.79 33.72
C GLU A 176 8.73 -6.35 34.10
N TRP A 177 8.88 -5.28 34.89
CA TRP A 177 10.16 -4.80 35.40
C TRP A 177 10.83 -5.78 36.37
N LEU A 178 10.05 -6.51 37.17
CA LEU A 178 10.59 -7.59 38.03
C LEU A 178 11.22 -8.71 37.22
N SER A 179 10.62 -9.06 36.08
CA SER A 179 11.14 -10.10 35.17
C SER A 179 12.32 -9.62 34.33
N ASN A 180 12.36 -8.32 33.97
CA ASN A 180 13.43 -7.73 33.17
C ASN A 180 13.82 -6.35 33.69
N LYS A 181 14.89 -6.28 34.45
CA LYS A 181 15.43 -5.06 35.07
C LYS A 181 15.98 -4.02 34.06
N LEU A 182 16.10 -4.37 32.77
CA LEU A 182 16.48 -3.42 31.71
C LEU A 182 15.35 -2.45 31.35
N ILE A 183 14.10 -2.75 31.72
CA ILE A 183 12.97 -1.87 31.50
C ILE A 183 13.08 -0.68 32.47
N SER A 184 13.07 0.57 31.93
CA SER A 184 13.10 1.75 32.80
C SER A 184 11.79 1.87 33.60
N PRO A 185 11.87 2.05 34.95
CA PRO A 185 10.70 2.27 35.79
C PRO A 185 9.99 3.61 35.48
N GLY A 186 10.66 4.52 34.80
CA GLY A 186 10.20 5.89 34.57
C GLY A 186 10.69 6.85 35.69
N MET A 187 10.02 7.99 35.81
CA MET A 187 10.34 9.05 36.82
C MET A 187 11.75 9.63 36.64
N GLU A 188 12.29 9.60 35.41
CA GLU A 188 13.53 10.25 35.04
C GLU A 188 13.26 11.65 34.50
N LEU A 189 14.17 12.61 34.70
CA LEU A 189 14.04 13.99 34.23
C LEU A 189 13.71 14.04 32.72
N LYS A 190 14.32 13.13 31.93
CA LYS A 190 14.03 12.97 30.50
C LYS A 190 12.55 12.69 30.24
N ASN A 191 11.93 11.79 31.00
CA ASN A 191 10.53 11.42 30.83
C ASN A 191 9.59 12.57 31.26
N TYR A 192 9.94 13.33 32.28
CA TYR A 192 9.19 14.56 32.65
C TYR A 192 9.23 15.57 31.51
N LEU A 193 10.41 15.93 31.02
CA LEU A 193 10.57 16.92 29.96
C LEU A 193 9.88 16.47 28.68
N LEU A 194 10.10 15.22 28.25
CA LEU A 194 9.47 14.68 27.03
C LEU A 194 7.93 14.63 27.14
N SER A 195 7.40 14.14 28.27
CA SER A 195 5.97 14.00 28.44
C SER A 195 5.25 15.35 28.49
N ILE A 196 5.79 16.30 29.24
CA ILE A 196 5.20 17.64 29.37
C ILE A 196 5.31 18.42 28.07
N SER A 197 6.51 18.49 27.45
CA SER A 197 6.72 19.26 26.23
C SER A 197 5.92 18.68 25.05
N PHE A 198 5.92 17.36 24.89
CA PHE A 198 5.20 16.69 23.82
C PHE A 198 3.68 16.86 23.95
N SER A 199 3.14 16.67 25.16
CA SER A 199 1.71 16.90 25.42
C SER A 199 1.32 18.36 25.20
N LEU A 200 2.13 19.31 25.70
CA LEU A 200 1.88 20.74 25.53
C LEU A 200 1.88 21.12 24.03
N ILE A 201 2.89 20.68 23.28
CA ILE A 201 3.00 20.95 21.85
C ILE A 201 1.75 20.42 21.11
N ILE A 202 1.39 19.15 21.31
CA ILE A 202 0.24 18.55 20.64
C ILE A 202 -1.06 19.29 20.99
N ILE A 203 -1.32 19.53 22.27
CA ILE A 203 -2.55 20.19 22.70
C ILE A 203 -2.63 21.60 22.15
N VAL A 204 -1.56 22.40 22.31
CA VAL A 204 -1.55 23.80 21.88
C VAL A 204 -1.70 23.92 20.36
N PHE A 205 -0.87 23.20 19.57
CA PHE A 205 -0.94 23.28 18.12
C PHE A 205 -2.26 22.74 17.56
N SER A 206 -2.77 21.62 18.09
CA SER A 206 -4.08 21.11 17.69
C SER A 206 -5.20 22.08 18.05
N THR A 207 -5.17 22.67 19.24
CA THR A 207 -6.19 23.63 19.67
C THR A 207 -6.17 24.88 18.77
N ILE A 208 -5.00 25.43 18.47
CA ILE A 208 -4.87 26.60 17.59
C ILE A 208 -5.36 26.26 16.18
N HIS A 209 -4.92 25.13 15.64
CA HIS A 209 -5.30 24.71 14.28
C HIS A 209 -6.81 24.55 14.11
N TYR A 210 -7.48 23.84 15.02
CA TYR A 210 -8.91 23.53 14.87
C TYR A 210 -9.84 24.63 15.38
N SER A 211 -9.40 25.46 16.33
CA SER A 211 -10.24 26.52 16.90
C SER A 211 -10.02 27.87 16.22
N PHE A 212 -8.83 28.13 15.68
CA PHE A 212 -8.43 29.42 15.11
C PHE A 212 -7.64 29.21 13.79
N PRO A 213 -8.28 28.67 12.74
CA PRO A 213 -7.57 28.28 11.51
C PRO A 213 -6.84 29.44 10.82
N ASN A 214 -7.30 30.69 11.02
CA ASN A 214 -6.68 31.87 10.41
C ASN A 214 -5.50 32.44 11.20
N LEU A 215 -5.27 31.99 12.44
CA LEU A 215 -4.24 32.57 13.30
C LEU A 215 -2.83 32.12 12.89
N VAL A 216 -2.69 30.90 12.38
CA VAL A 216 -1.39 30.28 12.08
C VAL A 216 -1.46 29.56 10.73
N ALA A 217 -1.71 30.31 9.66
CA ALA A 217 -1.76 29.79 8.29
C ALA A 217 -0.49 29.01 7.89
N LEU A 218 0.68 29.41 8.44
CA LEU A 218 1.96 28.74 8.19
C LEU A 218 2.01 27.30 8.71
N PHE A 219 1.23 26.94 9.74
CA PHE A 219 1.19 25.59 10.31
C PHE A 219 -0.07 24.81 9.90
N ALA A 220 -1.05 25.49 9.27
CA ALA A 220 -2.24 24.83 8.73
C ALA A 220 -1.90 24.00 7.50
N ASP A 221 -1.13 24.60 6.59
CA ASP A 221 -0.70 23.98 5.35
C ASP A 221 0.81 23.75 5.37
N PHE A 222 1.24 22.58 4.91
CA PHE A 222 2.67 22.33 4.70
C PHE A 222 3.19 23.32 3.67
N PRO A 223 4.32 24.05 3.93
CA PRO A 223 4.84 25.06 3.02
C PRO A 223 5.26 24.40 1.70
N THR A 224 4.37 24.46 0.72
CA THR A 224 4.64 24.00 -0.64
C THR A 224 5.29 25.08 -1.46
N HIS A 225 6.36 24.73 -2.15
CA HIS A 225 7.04 25.61 -3.10
C HIS A 225 6.74 25.12 -4.53
N PRO A 226 5.78 25.76 -5.23
CA PRO A 226 5.42 25.38 -6.60
C PRO A 226 6.63 25.35 -7.53
N ASP A 227 7.56 26.27 -7.35
CA ASP A 227 8.77 26.39 -8.18
C ASP A 227 9.70 25.18 -8.03
N ILE A 228 9.84 24.64 -6.81
CA ILE A 228 10.63 23.42 -6.56
C ILE A 228 9.99 22.23 -7.27
N ARG A 229 8.66 22.12 -7.20
CA ARG A 229 7.93 21.06 -7.89
C ARG A 229 8.10 21.16 -9.40
N LEU A 230 7.92 22.36 -9.98
CA LEU A 230 8.06 22.60 -11.41
C LEU A 230 9.49 22.33 -11.88
N ALA A 231 10.49 22.83 -11.16
CA ALA A 231 11.89 22.57 -11.46
C ALA A 231 12.24 21.07 -11.36
N SER A 232 11.64 20.35 -10.41
CA SER A 232 11.83 18.89 -10.29
C SER A 232 11.20 18.13 -11.46
N ILE A 233 10.00 18.54 -11.91
CA ILE A 233 9.33 17.96 -13.09
C ILE A 233 10.20 18.21 -14.33
N ASP A 234 10.59 19.43 -14.59
CA ASP A 234 11.43 19.82 -15.75
C ASP A 234 12.79 19.07 -15.74
N GLY A 235 13.39 18.93 -14.56
CA GLY A 235 14.62 18.15 -14.39
C GLY A 235 14.45 16.67 -14.74
N VAL A 236 13.35 16.06 -14.30
CA VAL A 236 13.02 14.67 -14.63
C VAL A 236 12.72 14.50 -16.12
N GLU A 237 11.91 15.41 -16.71
CA GLU A 237 11.58 15.38 -18.14
C GLU A 237 12.85 15.47 -19.00
N LYS A 238 13.74 16.43 -18.73
CA LYS A 238 15.03 16.57 -19.44
C LYS A 238 15.91 15.34 -19.32
N ALA A 239 15.94 14.69 -18.15
CA ALA A 239 16.70 13.46 -17.94
C ALA A 239 16.11 12.29 -18.76
N PHE A 240 14.78 12.20 -18.84
CA PHE A 240 14.10 11.21 -19.68
C PHE A 240 14.32 11.47 -21.17
N ASP A 241 14.16 12.69 -21.64
CA ASP A 241 14.41 13.07 -23.04
C ASP A 241 15.84 12.75 -23.48
N TYR A 242 16.80 13.08 -22.62
CA TYR A 242 18.20 12.72 -22.85
C TYR A 242 18.39 11.19 -22.94
N ALA A 243 17.75 10.43 -22.04
CA ALA A 243 17.83 8.97 -22.03
C ALA A 243 17.17 8.37 -23.28
N VAL A 244 16.01 8.90 -23.73
CA VAL A 244 15.33 8.48 -24.96
C VAL A 244 16.22 8.69 -26.17
N ILE A 245 16.79 9.91 -26.33
CA ILE A 245 17.62 10.26 -27.49
C ILE A 245 18.91 9.42 -27.52
N LYS A 246 19.59 9.29 -26.40
CA LYS A 246 20.87 8.53 -26.34
C LYS A 246 20.67 7.03 -26.33
N GLY A 247 19.53 6.56 -25.83
CA GLY A 247 19.19 5.14 -25.73
C GLY A 247 18.45 4.57 -26.93
N ASP A 248 18.12 5.36 -27.95
CA ASP A 248 17.26 4.97 -29.07
C ASP A 248 17.68 3.65 -29.73
N VAL A 249 18.96 3.48 -30.03
CA VAL A 249 19.50 2.23 -30.62
C VAL A 249 19.27 1.03 -29.71
N LEU A 250 19.48 1.20 -28.40
CA LEU A 250 19.27 0.14 -27.41
C LEU A 250 17.77 -0.21 -27.29
N PHE A 251 16.92 0.81 -27.16
CA PHE A 251 15.49 0.62 -27.02
C PHE A 251 14.87 0.00 -28.28
N SER A 252 15.32 0.42 -29.45
CA SER A 252 14.93 -0.17 -30.74
C SER A 252 15.35 -1.63 -30.86
N ALA A 253 16.56 -1.99 -30.44
CA ALA A 253 17.05 -3.36 -30.42
C ALA A 253 16.23 -4.25 -29.46
N ILE A 254 15.95 -3.75 -28.25
CA ILE A 254 15.07 -4.45 -27.27
C ILE A 254 13.67 -4.65 -27.86
N THR A 255 13.10 -3.59 -28.44
CA THR A 255 11.79 -3.63 -29.11
C THR A 255 11.76 -4.68 -30.20
N TYR A 256 12.79 -4.74 -31.06
CA TYR A 256 12.90 -5.73 -32.14
C TYR A 256 12.98 -7.16 -31.57
N GLY A 257 13.78 -7.40 -30.54
CA GLY A 257 13.89 -8.70 -29.89
C GLY A 257 12.57 -9.18 -29.28
N ILE A 258 11.90 -8.30 -28.52
CA ILE A 258 10.59 -8.62 -27.91
C ILE A 258 9.54 -8.87 -29.00
N ARG A 259 9.49 -8.02 -30.02
CA ARG A 259 8.54 -8.15 -31.13
C ARG A 259 8.74 -9.46 -31.87
N THR A 260 9.98 -9.87 -32.13
CA THR A 260 10.27 -11.15 -32.80
C THR A 260 9.69 -12.33 -32.03
N VAL A 261 9.86 -12.39 -30.73
CA VAL A 261 9.27 -13.47 -29.89
C VAL A 261 7.76 -13.39 -29.88
N LEU A 262 7.20 -12.17 -29.70
CA LEU A 262 5.76 -11.94 -29.64
C LEU A 262 5.08 -12.32 -30.97
N ASP A 263 5.59 -11.83 -32.08
CA ASP A 263 5.04 -12.11 -33.44
C ASP A 263 5.10 -13.61 -33.76
N SER A 264 6.16 -14.32 -33.32
CA SER A 264 6.28 -15.77 -33.46
C SER A 264 5.19 -16.49 -32.66
N LEU A 265 4.91 -16.09 -31.44
CA LEU A 265 3.84 -16.66 -30.62
C LEU A 265 2.45 -16.26 -31.14
N GLU A 266 2.27 -15.05 -31.63
CA GLU A 266 1.01 -14.65 -32.27
C GLU A 266 0.77 -15.44 -33.58
N MET A 267 1.80 -15.71 -34.38
CA MET A 267 1.68 -16.58 -35.54
C MET A 267 1.22 -17.99 -35.12
N LEU A 268 1.83 -18.52 -34.04
CA LEU A 268 1.50 -19.85 -33.53
C LEU A 268 0.07 -19.95 -32.99
N PHE A 269 -0.38 -18.97 -32.18
CA PHE A 269 -1.65 -19.05 -31.48
C PHE A 269 -2.83 -18.41 -32.23
N VAL A 270 -2.60 -17.30 -32.94
CA VAL A 270 -3.67 -16.50 -33.56
C VAL A 270 -3.86 -16.81 -35.01
N ARG A 271 -2.75 -16.99 -35.77
CA ARG A 271 -2.82 -17.22 -37.26
C ARG A 271 -2.97 -18.70 -37.64
N THR A 272 -2.58 -19.61 -36.77
CA THR A 272 -2.75 -21.05 -36.96
C THR A 272 -4.21 -21.44 -36.83
N PRO A 273 -4.74 -22.41 -37.66
CA PRO A 273 -6.11 -22.88 -37.53
C PRO A 273 -6.43 -23.35 -36.10
N TRP A 274 -7.59 -22.96 -35.59
CA TRP A 274 -8.00 -23.21 -34.21
C TRP A 274 -7.93 -24.69 -33.78
N ILE A 275 -8.22 -25.61 -34.68
CA ILE A 275 -8.14 -27.07 -34.45
C ILE A 275 -6.71 -27.46 -34.07
N VAL A 276 -5.71 -26.93 -34.80
CA VAL A 276 -4.31 -27.25 -34.56
C VAL A 276 -3.86 -26.66 -33.20
N VAL A 277 -4.29 -25.44 -32.89
CA VAL A 277 -3.98 -24.79 -31.62
C VAL A 277 -4.58 -25.56 -30.44
N ILE A 278 -5.88 -25.92 -30.51
CA ILE A 278 -6.54 -26.74 -29.48
C ILE A 278 -5.81 -28.08 -29.32
N SER A 279 -5.58 -28.80 -30.43
CA SER A 279 -4.91 -30.10 -30.40
C SER A 279 -3.53 -30.02 -29.78
N SER A 280 -2.75 -28.98 -30.09
CA SER A 280 -1.41 -28.75 -29.55
C SER A 280 -1.43 -28.46 -28.06
N ILE A 281 -2.31 -27.57 -27.60
CA ILE A 281 -2.44 -27.22 -26.19
C ILE A 281 -2.93 -28.41 -25.35
N VAL A 282 -3.95 -29.13 -25.84
CA VAL A 282 -4.49 -30.32 -25.18
C VAL A 282 -3.46 -31.45 -25.13
N LEU A 283 -2.68 -31.63 -26.18
CA LEU A 283 -1.58 -32.60 -26.22
C LEU A 283 -0.49 -32.21 -25.21
N MET A 284 -0.05 -30.94 -25.20
CA MET A 284 0.96 -30.44 -24.25
C MET A 284 0.51 -30.61 -22.81
N THR A 285 -0.74 -30.21 -22.48
CA THR A 285 -1.27 -30.39 -21.13
C THR A 285 -1.44 -31.85 -20.73
N GLY A 286 -1.80 -32.71 -21.70
CA GLY A 286 -1.92 -34.16 -21.50
C GLY A 286 -0.57 -34.83 -21.21
N LEU A 287 0.46 -34.47 -21.94
CA LEU A 287 1.81 -34.98 -21.75
C LEU A 287 2.44 -34.47 -20.46
N SER A 288 2.21 -33.19 -20.12
CA SER A 288 2.79 -32.56 -18.93
C SER A 288 2.06 -32.98 -17.65
N ALA A 289 0.72 -32.85 -17.60
CA ALA A 289 -0.08 -32.96 -16.38
C ALA A 289 -1.09 -34.14 -16.37
N GLY A 290 -1.16 -34.91 -17.46
CA GLY A 290 -1.96 -36.11 -17.59
C GLY A 290 -3.36 -35.88 -18.20
N PRO A 291 -4.13 -36.97 -18.44
CA PRO A 291 -5.36 -36.93 -19.28
C PRO A 291 -6.48 -36.08 -18.64
N ARG A 292 -6.56 -35.99 -17.32
CA ARG A 292 -7.55 -35.12 -16.67
C ARG A 292 -7.28 -33.66 -16.94
N ALA A 293 -6.00 -33.22 -16.93
CA ALA A 293 -5.62 -31.86 -17.26
C ALA A 293 -5.90 -31.53 -18.74
N ALA A 294 -5.67 -32.48 -19.65
CA ALA A 294 -6.03 -32.35 -21.06
C ALA A 294 -7.53 -32.11 -21.24
N LEU A 295 -8.39 -32.84 -20.53
CA LEU A 295 -9.83 -32.68 -20.60
C LEU A 295 -10.27 -31.29 -20.09
N TYR A 296 -9.71 -30.82 -18.97
CA TYR A 296 -10.00 -29.49 -18.46
C TYR A 296 -9.53 -28.41 -19.45
N SER A 297 -8.34 -28.55 -20.02
CA SER A 297 -7.83 -27.61 -21.02
C SER A 297 -8.72 -27.55 -22.27
N LEU A 298 -9.24 -28.69 -22.71
CA LEU A 298 -10.21 -28.75 -23.80
C LEU A 298 -11.50 -28.00 -23.46
N ALA A 299 -12.04 -28.21 -22.26
CA ALA A 299 -13.24 -27.51 -21.79
C ALA A 299 -13.01 -25.98 -21.68
N PHE A 300 -11.84 -25.54 -21.21
CA PHE A 300 -11.49 -24.12 -21.11
C PHE A 300 -11.34 -23.47 -22.50
N LEU A 301 -10.70 -24.16 -23.45
CA LEU A 301 -10.56 -23.70 -24.83
C LEU A 301 -11.92 -23.63 -25.52
N ALA A 302 -12.80 -24.62 -25.28
CA ALA A 302 -14.16 -24.64 -25.79
C ALA A 302 -14.98 -23.47 -25.28
N TYR A 303 -14.89 -23.15 -23.96
CA TYR A 303 -15.51 -21.97 -23.35
C TYR A 303 -15.09 -20.68 -24.08
N MET A 304 -13.77 -20.49 -24.28
CA MET A 304 -13.24 -19.31 -24.97
C MET A 304 -13.71 -19.26 -26.45
N GLY A 305 -13.82 -20.40 -27.13
CA GLY A 305 -14.30 -20.48 -28.48
C GLY A 305 -15.78 -20.15 -28.61
N PHE A 306 -16.65 -20.80 -27.83
CA PHE A 306 -18.11 -20.62 -27.91
C PHE A 306 -18.57 -19.22 -27.48
N LEU A 307 -17.88 -18.59 -26.55
CA LEU A 307 -18.22 -17.22 -26.09
C LEU A 307 -17.57 -16.10 -26.95
N GLY A 308 -16.87 -16.46 -28.04
CA GLY A 308 -16.27 -15.49 -28.95
C GLY A 308 -14.99 -14.83 -28.42
N PHE A 309 -14.40 -15.33 -27.35
CA PHE A 309 -13.15 -14.83 -26.77
C PHE A 309 -11.88 -15.41 -27.44
N TRP A 310 -12.02 -16.30 -28.44
CA TRP A 310 -10.92 -17.07 -29.02
C TRP A 310 -9.71 -16.21 -29.39
N VAL A 311 -9.90 -15.23 -30.28
CA VAL A 311 -8.80 -14.38 -30.79
C VAL A 311 -8.15 -13.59 -29.65
N LYS A 312 -8.96 -13.01 -28.75
CA LYS A 312 -8.48 -12.23 -27.62
C LYS A 312 -7.73 -13.10 -26.61
N ALA A 313 -8.20 -14.33 -26.37
CA ALA A 313 -7.53 -15.30 -25.51
C ALA A 313 -6.18 -15.73 -26.07
N MET A 314 -6.12 -16.03 -27.36
CA MET A 314 -4.87 -16.42 -28.05
C MET A 314 -3.87 -15.27 -28.09
N THR A 315 -4.32 -14.04 -28.30
CA THR A 315 -3.47 -12.83 -28.20
C THR A 315 -2.94 -12.64 -26.78
N THR A 316 -3.78 -12.87 -25.78
CA THR A 316 -3.38 -12.80 -24.35
C THR A 316 -2.36 -13.87 -24.03
N LEU A 317 -2.55 -15.12 -24.48
CA LEU A 317 -1.59 -16.19 -24.30
C LEU A 317 -0.24 -15.90 -24.98
N ALA A 318 -0.25 -15.30 -26.19
CA ALA A 318 0.96 -14.88 -26.87
C ALA A 318 1.73 -13.82 -26.10
N LEU A 319 1.05 -12.79 -25.59
CA LEU A 319 1.65 -11.73 -24.79
C LEU A 319 2.24 -12.27 -23.49
N LEU A 320 1.45 -13.05 -22.73
CA LEU A 320 1.89 -13.68 -21.49
C LEU A 320 3.01 -14.67 -21.70
N GLY A 321 2.91 -15.49 -22.74
CA GLY A 321 3.95 -16.44 -23.12
C GLY A 321 5.27 -15.71 -23.43
N THR A 322 5.21 -14.61 -24.17
CA THR A 322 6.38 -13.75 -24.44
C THR A 322 7.00 -13.23 -23.17
N ALA A 323 6.19 -12.61 -22.29
CA ALA A 323 6.67 -12.07 -21.03
C ALA A 323 7.25 -13.16 -20.12
N ALA A 324 6.62 -14.33 -20.05
CA ALA A 324 7.10 -15.45 -19.25
C ALA A 324 8.41 -16.02 -19.81
N ILE A 325 8.49 -16.30 -21.11
CA ILE A 325 9.70 -16.83 -21.76
C ILE A 325 10.88 -15.89 -21.53
N LEU A 326 10.71 -14.59 -21.77
CA LEU A 326 11.76 -13.61 -21.59
C LEU A 326 12.15 -13.45 -20.11
N SER A 327 11.16 -13.41 -19.20
CA SER A 327 11.42 -13.33 -17.76
C SER A 327 12.20 -14.55 -17.24
N ILE A 328 11.87 -15.74 -17.71
CA ILE A 328 12.54 -16.98 -17.34
C ILE A 328 13.95 -17.03 -17.94
N SER A 329 14.08 -16.72 -19.23
CA SER A 329 15.35 -16.76 -19.97
C SER A 329 16.38 -15.76 -19.44
N ILE A 330 15.93 -14.61 -18.93
CA ILE A 330 16.80 -13.61 -18.31
C ILE A 330 16.93 -13.87 -16.81
N GLY A 331 15.82 -14.19 -16.14
CA GLY A 331 15.76 -14.29 -14.69
C GLY A 331 16.52 -15.46 -14.09
N ILE A 332 16.49 -16.65 -14.72
CA ILE A 332 17.26 -17.80 -14.22
C ILE A 332 18.78 -17.54 -14.29
N PRO A 333 19.37 -17.12 -15.44
CA PRO A 333 20.79 -16.79 -15.50
C PRO A 333 21.18 -15.66 -14.55
N LEU A 334 20.36 -14.61 -14.43
CA LEU A 334 20.58 -13.53 -13.47
C LEU A 334 20.53 -14.04 -12.03
N GLY A 335 19.58 -14.92 -11.71
CA GLY A 335 19.48 -15.56 -10.38
C GLY A 335 20.68 -16.42 -10.05
N ILE A 336 21.19 -17.22 -11.02
CA ILE A 336 22.42 -18.00 -10.88
C ILE A 336 23.62 -17.07 -10.61
N TYR A 337 23.75 -15.99 -11.38
CA TYR A 337 24.81 -15.02 -11.20
C TYR A 337 24.74 -14.33 -9.82
N CYS A 338 23.54 -13.94 -9.40
CA CYS A 338 23.30 -13.38 -8.06
C CYS A 338 23.62 -14.36 -6.93
N ALA A 339 23.29 -15.63 -7.09
CA ALA A 339 23.59 -16.67 -6.08
C ALA A 339 25.10 -16.85 -5.88
N THR A 340 25.88 -16.77 -6.96
CA THR A 340 27.35 -16.93 -6.94
C THR A 340 28.09 -15.65 -6.51
N ARG A 341 27.45 -14.50 -6.52
CA ARG A 341 28.05 -13.19 -6.25
C ARG A 341 27.23 -12.40 -5.20
N PRO A 342 27.44 -12.62 -3.89
CA PRO A 342 26.63 -11.97 -2.83
C PRO A 342 26.62 -10.44 -2.88
N ARG A 343 27.75 -9.81 -3.24
CA ARG A 343 27.83 -8.35 -3.38
C ARG A 343 26.94 -7.82 -4.51
N PHE A 344 26.92 -8.51 -5.63
CA PHE A 344 26.05 -8.16 -6.76
C PHE A 344 24.58 -8.36 -6.40
N TYR A 345 24.24 -9.44 -5.70
CA TYR A 345 22.89 -9.67 -5.21
C TYR A 345 22.41 -8.57 -4.24
N SER A 346 23.30 -8.10 -3.35
CA SER A 346 22.98 -6.99 -2.43
C SER A 346 22.66 -5.68 -3.19
N PHE A 347 23.23 -5.47 -4.37
CA PHE A 347 22.93 -4.33 -5.24
C PHE A 347 21.60 -4.53 -6.01
N ILE A 348 21.36 -5.72 -6.55
CA ILE A 348 20.16 -6.03 -7.36
C ILE A 348 18.90 -6.16 -6.49
N ARG A 349 19.03 -6.64 -5.25
CA ARG A 349 17.90 -6.87 -4.35
C ARG A 349 17.03 -5.62 -4.13
N PRO A 350 17.55 -4.43 -3.78
CA PRO A 350 16.75 -3.21 -3.64
C PRO A 350 16.03 -2.81 -4.94
N ILE A 351 16.65 -3.05 -6.11
CA ILE A 351 16.01 -2.77 -7.41
C ILE A 351 14.79 -3.70 -7.60
N MET A 352 14.93 -4.98 -7.28
CA MET A 352 13.81 -5.93 -7.34
C MET A 352 12.73 -5.60 -6.30
N ASP A 353 13.11 -5.15 -5.10
CA ASP A 353 12.17 -4.68 -4.08
C ASP A 353 11.38 -3.47 -4.58
N PHE A 354 12.06 -2.49 -5.18
CA PHE A 354 11.45 -1.34 -5.81
C PHE A 354 10.48 -1.72 -6.94
N MET A 355 10.88 -2.65 -7.83
CA MET A 355 10.03 -3.15 -8.93
C MET A 355 8.73 -3.81 -8.43
N GLN A 356 8.71 -4.39 -7.23
CA GLN A 356 7.52 -5.05 -6.68
C GLN A 356 6.69 -4.16 -5.76
N THR A 357 7.29 -3.15 -5.13
CA THR A 357 6.60 -2.27 -4.18
C THR A 357 5.93 -1.08 -4.86
N MET A 358 6.48 -0.61 -5.98
CA MET A 358 5.86 0.47 -6.75
C MET A 358 4.57 0.00 -7.44
N PRO A 359 3.51 0.82 -7.44
CA PRO A 359 2.32 0.54 -8.22
C PRO A 359 2.66 0.38 -9.71
N ALA A 360 2.07 -0.65 -10.36
CA ALA A 360 2.34 -0.96 -11.77
C ALA A 360 2.12 0.25 -12.71
N PHE A 361 1.15 1.11 -12.39
CA PHE A 361 0.88 2.33 -13.15
C PHE A 361 2.07 3.31 -13.23
N VAL A 362 2.91 3.36 -12.20
CA VAL A 362 4.08 4.25 -12.18
C VAL A 362 5.14 3.78 -13.19
N PHE A 363 5.31 2.44 -13.37
CA PHE A 363 6.22 1.90 -14.38
C PHE A 363 5.74 2.14 -15.81
N MET A 364 4.44 2.28 -16.02
CA MET A 364 3.89 2.51 -17.36
C MET A 364 4.44 3.78 -17.97
N ILE A 365 4.62 4.84 -17.19
CA ILE A 365 5.07 6.14 -17.70
C ILE A 365 6.46 6.05 -18.36
N PRO A 366 7.53 5.62 -17.68
CA PRO A 366 8.83 5.48 -18.30
C PRO A 366 8.87 4.43 -19.43
N VAL A 367 8.13 3.32 -19.27
CA VAL A 367 8.10 2.29 -20.34
C VAL A 367 7.43 2.82 -21.61
N ILE A 368 6.35 3.60 -21.48
CA ILE A 368 5.72 4.25 -22.65
C ILE A 368 6.66 5.29 -23.26
N ALA A 369 7.39 6.05 -22.46
CA ALA A 369 8.34 7.05 -22.95
C ALA A 369 9.47 6.41 -23.77
N PHE A 370 9.99 5.24 -23.37
CA PHE A 370 11.08 4.55 -24.07
C PHE A 370 10.64 3.66 -25.22
N PHE A 371 9.47 3.02 -25.13
CA PHE A 371 9.05 1.96 -26.05
C PHE A 371 7.73 2.26 -26.79
N GLY A 372 7.09 3.39 -26.48
CA GLY A 372 5.79 3.78 -27.02
C GLY A 372 4.64 3.00 -26.37
N THR A 373 3.42 3.22 -26.87
CA THR A 373 2.23 2.46 -26.47
C THR A 373 2.10 1.15 -27.26
N GLY A 374 1.50 0.13 -26.65
CA GLY A 374 1.18 -1.13 -27.35
C GLY A 374 1.75 -2.39 -26.70
N LYS A 375 1.80 -3.46 -27.50
CA LYS A 375 2.12 -4.82 -27.00
C LYS A 375 3.53 -4.97 -26.44
N VAL A 376 4.54 -4.30 -27.02
CA VAL A 376 5.93 -4.40 -26.55
C VAL A 376 6.06 -3.82 -25.15
N SER A 377 5.53 -2.61 -24.94
CA SER A 377 5.51 -1.97 -23.63
C SER A 377 4.75 -2.79 -22.59
N ALA A 378 3.65 -3.42 -23.01
CA ALA A 378 2.89 -4.34 -22.16
C ALA A 378 3.72 -5.57 -21.74
N VAL A 379 4.49 -6.16 -22.64
CA VAL A 379 5.41 -7.26 -22.32
C VAL A 379 6.47 -6.78 -21.31
N ILE A 380 7.09 -5.62 -21.53
CA ILE A 380 8.12 -5.07 -20.62
C ILE A 380 7.57 -4.85 -19.24
N ILE A 381 6.41 -4.21 -19.08
CA ILE A 381 5.77 -3.96 -17.78
C ILE A 381 5.45 -5.28 -17.08
N THR A 382 4.93 -6.25 -17.85
CA THR A 382 4.65 -7.58 -17.33
C THR A 382 5.92 -8.28 -16.86
N MET A 383 7.05 -8.13 -17.58
CA MET A 383 8.35 -8.66 -17.18
C MET A 383 8.90 -7.98 -15.91
N ILE A 384 8.79 -6.65 -15.80
CA ILE A 384 9.25 -5.89 -14.63
C ILE A 384 8.54 -6.39 -13.37
N PHE A 385 7.23 -6.52 -13.43
CA PHE A 385 6.44 -6.94 -12.28
C PHE A 385 6.52 -8.45 -12.03
N GLY A 386 6.34 -9.26 -13.07
CA GLY A 386 6.27 -10.73 -12.99
C GLY A 386 7.62 -11.43 -12.95
N GLY A 387 8.70 -10.83 -13.45
CA GLY A 387 10.00 -11.48 -13.58
C GLY A 387 10.83 -11.58 -12.28
N THR A 388 10.53 -10.77 -11.28
CA THR A 388 11.30 -10.75 -10.02
C THR A 388 11.28 -12.09 -9.24
N PRO A 389 10.16 -12.84 -9.12
CA PRO A 389 10.12 -14.09 -8.38
C PRO A 389 11.07 -15.15 -8.91
N VAL A 390 11.20 -15.30 -10.23
CA VAL A 390 12.09 -16.30 -10.79
C VAL A 390 13.54 -16.03 -10.42
N VAL A 391 13.98 -14.77 -10.38
CA VAL A 391 15.32 -14.39 -9.93
C VAL A 391 15.49 -14.73 -8.46
N ARG A 392 14.57 -14.32 -7.60
CA ARG A 392 14.65 -14.53 -6.13
C ARG A 392 14.63 -16.00 -5.76
N LEU A 393 13.72 -16.78 -6.35
CA LEU A 393 13.60 -18.20 -6.04
C LEU A 393 14.74 -19.02 -6.65
N THR A 394 15.34 -18.56 -7.75
CA THR A 394 16.60 -19.16 -8.25
C THR A 394 17.75 -18.93 -7.24
N VAL A 395 17.89 -17.70 -6.72
CA VAL A 395 18.90 -17.42 -5.68
C VAL A 395 18.62 -18.23 -4.41
N LEU A 396 17.38 -18.30 -3.97
CA LEU A 396 16.99 -19.04 -2.77
C LEU A 396 17.25 -20.54 -2.94
N GLY A 397 16.84 -21.11 -4.06
CA GLY A 397 17.04 -22.53 -4.36
C GLY A 397 18.52 -22.91 -4.38
N LEU A 398 19.36 -22.11 -5.05
CA LEU A 398 20.81 -22.36 -5.11
C LEU A 398 21.49 -22.18 -3.75
N LYS A 399 21.09 -21.21 -2.95
CA LYS A 399 21.60 -21.03 -1.58
C LYS A 399 21.10 -22.08 -0.60
N GLY A 400 19.96 -22.69 -0.89
CA GLY A 400 19.37 -23.75 -0.07
C GLY A 400 20.00 -25.14 -0.25
N VAL A 401 20.91 -25.30 -1.22
CA VAL A 401 21.62 -26.57 -1.41
C VAL A 401 22.55 -26.85 -0.23
N PRO A 402 22.44 -28.01 0.44
CA PRO A 402 23.26 -28.34 1.60
C PRO A 402 24.76 -28.32 1.28
N GLU A 403 25.55 -27.65 2.13
CA GLU A 403 27.00 -27.53 1.93
C GLU A 403 27.69 -28.88 1.93
N THR A 404 27.22 -29.82 2.75
CA THR A 404 27.76 -31.21 2.81
C THR A 404 27.73 -31.93 1.45
N ILE A 405 26.71 -31.70 0.63
CA ILE A 405 26.61 -32.28 -0.72
C ILE A 405 27.62 -31.63 -1.65
N ARG A 406 27.83 -30.31 -1.52
CA ARG A 406 28.85 -29.58 -2.30
C ARG A 406 30.26 -30.03 -1.93
N GLU A 407 30.56 -30.16 -0.64
CA GLU A 407 31.86 -30.64 -0.14
C GLU A 407 32.16 -32.06 -0.64
N ALA A 408 31.18 -32.96 -0.60
CA ALA A 408 31.33 -34.30 -1.14
C ALA A 408 31.66 -34.27 -2.64
N ALA A 409 30.94 -33.49 -3.43
CA ALA A 409 31.19 -33.36 -4.88
C ALA A 409 32.57 -32.75 -5.18
N ILE A 410 33.05 -31.81 -4.35
CA ILE A 410 34.41 -31.24 -4.45
C ILE A 410 35.47 -32.30 -4.10
N ALA A 411 35.25 -33.09 -3.05
CA ALA A 411 36.16 -34.16 -2.66
C ALA A 411 36.37 -35.22 -3.75
N TYR A 412 35.31 -35.45 -4.57
CA TYR A 412 35.42 -36.31 -5.76
C TYR A 412 35.99 -35.60 -7.00
N GLY A 413 36.54 -34.39 -6.86
CA GLY A 413 37.20 -33.65 -7.95
C GLY A 413 36.25 -32.87 -8.86
N GLY A 414 35.03 -32.58 -8.40
CA GLY A 414 34.02 -31.81 -9.15
C GLY A 414 34.50 -30.38 -9.43
N SER A 415 34.53 -29.96 -10.69
CA SER A 415 34.79 -28.57 -11.08
C SER A 415 33.59 -27.64 -10.71
N LYS A 416 33.82 -26.33 -10.65
CA LYS A 416 32.74 -25.33 -10.38
C LYS A 416 31.55 -25.46 -11.34
N TRP A 417 31.83 -25.75 -12.62
CA TRP A 417 30.79 -25.97 -13.62
C TRP A 417 30.02 -27.27 -13.39
N TYR A 418 30.75 -28.33 -13.01
CA TYR A 418 30.16 -29.61 -12.64
C TYR A 418 29.23 -29.45 -11.42
N LEU A 419 29.71 -28.78 -10.37
CA LEU A 419 28.90 -28.48 -9.20
C LEU A 419 27.60 -27.76 -9.58
N LEU A 420 27.71 -26.65 -10.33
CA LEU A 420 26.56 -25.89 -10.73
C LEU A 420 25.54 -26.74 -11.52
N THR A 421 26.00 -27.50 -12.52
CA THR A 421 25.08 -28.15 -13.48
C THR A 421 24.59 -29.52 -12.99
N LYS A 422 25.41 -30.26 -12.20
CA LYS A 422 25.08 -31.63 -11.79
C LYS A 422 24.64 -31.73 -10.31
N VAL A 423 24.91 -30.71 -9.50
CA VAL A 423 24.57 -30.71 -8.07
C VAL A 423 23.59 -29.58 -7.75
N ASP A 424 24.04 -28.33 -7.90
CA ASP A 424 23.26 -27.18 -7.44
C ASP A 424 21.95 -27.00 -8.19
N LEU A 425 21.98 -26.96 -9.54
CA LEU A 425 20.81 -26.77 -10.36
C LEU A 425 19.76 -27.89 -10.21
N PRO A 426 20.11 -29.18 -10.25
CA PRO A 426 19.13 -30.24 -10.02
C PRO A 426 18.46 -30.19 -8.67
N LEU A 427 19.22 -29.91 -7.60
CA LEU A 427 18.69 -29.79 -6.24
C LEU A 427 17.87 -28.51 -6.03
N ALA A 428 18.23 -27.42 -6.70
CA ALA A 428 17.49 -26.17 -6.67
C ALA A 428 16.25 -26.16 -7.58
N MET A 429 16.14 -27.11 -8.51
CA MET A 429 15.11 -27.13 -9.56
C MET A 429 13.68 -27.01 -9.02
N PRO A 430 13.26 -27.69 -7.94
CA PRO A 430 11.91 -27.52 -7.38
C PRO A 430 11.61 -26.07 -6.99
N THR A 431 12.58 -25.39 -6.37
CA THR A 431 12.45 -23.98 -5.96
C THR A 431 12.47 -23.04 -7.17
N ILE A 432 13.30 -23.33 -8.17
CA ILE A 432 13.35 -22.56 -9.42
C ILE A 432 12.01 -22.67 -10.16
N LEU A 433 11.45 -23.87 -10.27
CA LEU A 433 10.13 -24.09 -10.91
C LEU A 433 8.99 -23.39 -10.15
N ALA A 434 9.07 -23.34 -8.81
CA ALA A 434 8.14 -22.52 -8.03
C ALA A 434 8.26 -21.03 -8.39
N GLY A 435 9.47 -20.53 -8.65
CA GLY A 435 9.71 -19.18 -9.14
C GLY A 435 9.14 -18.94 -10.53
N VAL A 436 9.33 -19.87 -11.43
CA VAL A 436 8.73 -19.82 -12.78
C VAL A 436 7.21 -19.75 -12.70
N ASN A 437 6.60 -20.62 -11.88
CA ASN A 437 5.15 -20.61 -11.68
C ASN A 437 4.64 -19.28 -11.14
N GLN A 438 5.30 -18.76 -10.10
CA GLN A 438 4.92 -17.47 -9.52
C GLN A 438 5.06 -16.32 -10.54
N THR A 439 6.10 -16.35 -11.37
CA THR A 439 6.29 -15.39 -12.47
C THR A 439 5.12 -15.42 -13.45
N VAL A 440 4.66 -16.60 -13.86
CA VAL A 440 3.51 -16.74 -14.77
C VAL A 440 2.22 -16.23 -14.13
N MET A 441 1.98 -16.57 -12.86
CA MET A 441 0.77 -16.12 -12.14
C MET A 441 0.74 -14.60 -11.96
N LEU A 442 1.87 -13.98 -11.63
CA LEU A 442 1.97 -12.52 -11.51
C LEU A 442 1.84 -11.83 -12.89
N SER A 443 2.37 -12.44 -13.95
CA SER A 443 2.22 -11.92 -15.32
C SER A 443 0.73 -11.84 -15.72
N LEU A 444 -0.07 -12.82 -15.31
CA LEU A 444 -1.52 -12.82 -15.55
C LEU A 444 -2.24 -11.68 -14.85
N ALA A 445 -1.83 -11.32 -13.62
CA ALA A 445 -2.38 -10.17 -12.92
C ALA A 445 -2.15 -8.85 -13.69
N MET A 446 -1.13 -8.79 -14.55
CA MET A 446 -0.80 -7.61 -15.37
C MET A 446 -1.61 -7.50 -16.67
N VAL A 447 -2.41 -8.48 -17.04
CA VAL A 447 -3.16 -8.49 -18.33
C VAL A 447 -4.07 -7.27 -18.46
N VAL A 448 -4.80 -6.92 -17.42
CA VAL A 448 -5.71 -5.76 -17.41
C VAL A 448 -4.91 -4.45 -17.45
N VAL A 449 -3.82 -4.38 -16.71
CA VAL A 449 -2.90 -3.22 -16.69
C VAL A 449 -2.27 -3.03 -18.07
N ALA A 450 -1.85 -4.11 -18.73
CA ALA A 450 -1.32 -4.09 -20.08
C ALA A 450 -2.33 -3.51 -21.11
N SER A 451 -3.61 -3.72 -20.90
CA SER A 451 -4.67 -3.20 -21.78
C SER A 451 -4.82 -1.69 -21.70
N LEU A 452 -4.48 -1.07 -20.56
CA LEU A 452 -4.48 0.40 -20.39
C LEU A 452 -3.48 1.10 -21.33
N ILE A 453 -2.43 0.42 -21.73
CA ILE A 453 -1.40 0.95 -22.65
C ILE A 453 -1.57 0.47 -24.09
N GLY A 454 -2.75 -0.06 -24.42
CA GLY A 454 -3.11 -0.45 -25.77
C GLY A 454 -2.76 -1.88 -26.16
N ALA A 455 -2.44 -2.75 -25.21
CA ALA A 455 -2.32 -4.19 -25.50
C ALA A 455 -3.71 -4.80 -25.71
N LYS A 456 -3.94 -5.32 -26.91
CA LYS A 456 -5.20 -6.00 -27.24
C LYS A 456 -5.22 -7.40 -26.61
N GLY A 457 -6.40 -7.85 -26.16
CA GLY A 457 -6.60 -9.16 -25.56
C GLY A 457 -7.80 -9.20 -24.60
N LEU A 458 -7.89 -10.22 -23.77
CA LEU A 458 -8.96 -10.39 -22.78
C LEU A 458 -8.99 -9.29 -21.73
N GLY A 459 -7.83 -8.69 -21.41
CA GLY A 459 -7.76 -7.57 -20.48
C GLY A 459 -8.51 -6.34 -20.95
N GLN A 460 -8.63 -6.14 -22.27
CA GLN A 460 -9.43 -5.07 -22.85
C GLN A 460 -10.92 -5.25 -22.54
N ASP A 461 -11.46 -6.46 -22.61
CA ASP A 461 -12.87 -6.73 -22.28
C ASP A 461 -13.16 -6.46 -20.81
N VAL A 462 -12.23 -6.80 -19.92
CA VAL A 462 -12.34 -6.49 -18.48
C VAL A 462 -12.28 -4.97 -18.25
N LEU A 463 -11.38 -4.27 -18.93
CA LEU A 463 -11.25 -2.82 -18.82
C LEU A 463 -12.50 -2.11 -19.32
N GLU A 464 -13.04 -2.51 -20.49
CA GLU A 464 -14.29 -1.98 -21.03
C GLU A 464 -15.47 -2.26 -20.09
N ALA A 465 -15.53 -3.47 -19.54
CA ALA A 465 -16.57 -3.84 -18.57
C ALA A 465 -16.51 -3.00 -17.29
N LEU A 466 -15.32 -2.64 -16.81
CA LEU A 466 -15.13 -1.72 -15.69
C LEU A 466 -15.58 -0.30 -16.02
N GLN A 467 -15.23 0.21 -17.21
CA GLN A 467 -15.58 1.57 -17.64
C GLN A 467 -17.08 1.77 -17.81
N TYR A 468 -17.79 0.76 -18.32
CA TYR A 468 -19.22 0.80 -18.58
C TYR A 468 -20.08 0.09 -17.52
N ALA A 469 -19.47 -0.35 -16.40
CA ALA A 469 -20.13 -1.11 -15.33
C ALA A 469 -20.89 -2.36 -15.85
N ASN A 470 -20.37 -3.00 -16.91
CA ASN A 470 -20.97 -4.21 -17.49
C ASN A 470 -20.49 -5.46 -16.76
N VAL A 471 -21.20 -5.82 -15.69
CA VAL A 471 -20.84 -6.92 -14.79
C VAL A 471 -20.75 -8.26 -15.53
N GLY A 472 -21.70 -8.54 -16.44
CA GLY A 472 -21.74 -9.83 -17.17
C GLY A 472 -20.49 -10.02 -18.05
N GLN A 473 -20.15 -9.02 -18.87
CA GLN A 473 -18.97 -9.07 -19.72
C GLN A 473 -17.68 -9.18 -18.89
N GLY A 474 -17.58 -8.43 -17.80
CA GLY A 474 -16.41 -8.44 -16.92
C GLY A 474 -16.16 -9.81 -16.28
N ILE A 475 -17.22 -10.46 -15.78
CA ILE A 475 -17.12 -11.81 -15.18
C ILE A 475 -16.72 -12.84 -16.23
N LEU A 476 -17.35 -12.85 -17.40
CA LEU A 476 -17.04 -13.82 -18.45
C LEU A 476 -15.60 -13.66 -18.98
N ALA A 477 -15.15 -12.43 -19.21
CA ALA A 477 -13.77 -12.15 -19.61
C ALA A 477 -12.76 -12.51 -18.50
N GLY A 478 -13.08 -12.23 -17.23
CA GLY A 478 -12.27 -12.62 -16.08
C GLY A 478 -12.10 -14.13 -15.95
N ILE A 479 -13.16 -14.90 -16.18
CA ILE A 479 -13.12 -16.39 -16.21
C ILE A 479 -12.25 -16.86 -17.38
N ALA A 480 -12.32 -16.22 -18.56
CA ALA A 480 -11.46 -16.57 -19.69
C ALA A 480 -9.96 -16.32 -19.36
N ILE A 481 -9.62 -15.23 -18.67
CA ILE A 481 -8.26 -14.96 -18.18
C ILE A 481 -7.82 -16.06 -17.21
N LEU A 482 -8.69 -16.43 -16.25
CA LEU A 482 -8.42 -17.52 -15.31
C LEU A 482 -8.13 -18.84 -16.04
N PHE A 483 -8.88 -19.16 -17.09
CA PHE A 483 -8.65 -20.38 -17.88
C PHE A 483 -7.33 -20.35 -18.62
N CYS A 484 -6.93 -19.21 -19.19
CA CYS A 484 -5.59 -19.03 -19.75
C CYS A 484 -4.51 -19.30 -18.69
N ALA A 485 -4.72 -18.79 -17.46
CA ALA A 485 -3.83 -19.02 -16.33
C ALA A 485 -3.66 -20.51 -16.03
N LEU A 486 -4.78 -21.21 -15.87
CA LEU A 486 -4.80 -22.63 -15.51
C LEU A 486 -4.15 -23.50 -16.59
N ILE A 487 -4.35 -23.18 -17.87
CA ILE A 487 -3.69 -23.89 -18.99
C ILE A 487 -2.17 -23.74 -18.89
N LEU A 488 -1.66 -22.49 -18.76
CA LEU A 488 -0.22 -22.23 -18.64
C LEU A 488 0.37 -22.88 -17.39
N ASP A 489 -0.33 -22.80 -16.28
CA ASP A 489 0.11 -23.43 -15.03
C ASP A 489 0.28 -24.94 -15.18
N ARG A 490 -0.68 -25.63 -15.80
CA ARG A 490 -0.61 -27.08 -16.05
C ARG A 490 0.49 -27.48 -17.02
N ILE A 491 0.77 -26.67 -18.02
CA ILE A 491 1.87 -26.92 -18.96
C ILE A 491 3.22 -26.83 -18.24
N ILE A 492 3.38 -25.82 -17.36
CA ILE A 492 4.67 -25.51 -16.71
C ILE A 492 4.95 -26.42 -15.52
N GLN A 493 3.95 -26.63 -14.62
CA GLN A 493 4.17 -27.44 -13.41
C GLN A 493 4.21 -28.94 -13.71
N GLY A 494 3.56 -29.37 -14.77
CA GLY A 494 3.45 -30.79 -15.08
C GLY A 494 2.67 -31.58 -14.02
N ARG A 495 2.85 -32.90 -14.02
CA ARG A 495 2.27 -33.82 -13.04
C ARG A 495 3.11 -33.74 -11.76
N LYS A 496 2.55 -33.25 -10.66
CA LYS A 496 3.15 -33.49 -9.35
C LYS A 496 3.28 -35.01 -9.17
N LYS A 497 4.51 -35.51 -9.10
CA LYS A 497 4.74 -36.87 -8.59
C LYS A 497 4.42 -36.82 -7.11
N ASP A 498 3.27 -37.37 -6.71
CA ASP A 498 2.96 -37.72 -5.35
C ASP A 498 3.95 -38.77 -4.85
#